data_395cf6b31ea5ff41d28d1f0e80da102b
#
_entry.id   395cf6b31ea5ff41d28d1f0e80da102b
#
_cell.length_a   1.000
_cell.length_b   1.000
_cell.length_c   1.000
_cell.angle_alpha   90.00
_cell.angle_beta   90.00
_cell.angle_gamma   90.00
#
_symmetry.space_group_name_H-M   'P 1'
#
loop_
_entity.id
_entity.type
_entity.pdbx_description
1 polymer ?
#
loop_
_entity_poly.entity_id
_entity_poly.type
_entity_poly.pdbx_seq_one_letter_code
_entity_poly.pdbx_strand_id
1 'polypeptide(L)'
;ASDITRTIVVGKPSQRQIDVWNLELEAQNAAFAAIKIGAPCEVVDAAARAVIEKAGFKSNYKLPGLPHRTGHGIGLEGHEWTNFVKGNKTPLAVGMCFSNEPTISIPGEFGIRLEDCLYIAEDGPHYFSKQSISIEQPFG
;
A
#
# COMPACT_ATOMS: atom_id res chain seq x y z
N ALA A 1 3.63 -15.18 9.52
CA ALA A 1 2.44 -14.33 9.70
C ALA A 1 1.83 -13.98 8.34
N SER A 2 0.60 -13.46 8.34
CA SER A 2 -0.10 -12.96 7.16
C SER A 2 -0.81 -11.66 7.51
N ASP A 3 -0.77 -10.69 6.60
CA ASP A 3 -1.41 -9.39 6.77
C ASP A 3 -2.07 -8.99 5.46
N ILE A 4 -3.40 -9.01 5.43
CA ILE A 4 -4.20 -8.78 4.23
C ILE A 4 -5.43 -7.95 4.59
N THR A 5 -5.62 -6.84 3.88
CA THR A 5 -6.83 -6.03 4.01
C THR A 5 -7.56 -5.96 2.68
N ARG A 6 -8.88 -6.13 2.75
CA ARG A 6 -9.81 -5.92 1.65
C ARG A 6 -10.91 -4.94 2.10
N THR A 7 -11.06 -3.84 1.38
CA THR A 7 -12.17 -2.92 1.62
C THR A 7 -13.38 -3.35 0.79
N ILE A 8 -14.48 -3.59 1.47
CA ILE A 8 -15.77 -3.95 0.89
C ILE A 8 -16.78 -2.83 1.15
N VAL A 9 -17.82 -2.75 0.33
CA VAL A 9 -18.95 -1.85 0.54
C VAL A 9 -20.23 -2.67 0.77
N VAL A 10 -20.94 -2.36 1.85
CA VAL A 10 -22.24 -2.95 2.11
C VAL A 10 -23.31 -2.17 1.34
N GLY A 11 -23.92 -2.82 0.35
CA GLY A 11 -24.85 -2.18 -0.58
C GLY A 11 -24.16 -1.66 -1.84
N LYS A 12 -24.75 -0.66 -2.50
CA LYS A 12 -24.21 -0.09 -3.74
C LYS A 12 -23.18 1.00 -3.41
N PRO A 13 -21.93 0.89 -3.93
CA PRO A 13 -20.93 1.92 -3.73
C PRO A 13 -21.32 3.23 -4.43
N SER A 14 -21.02 4.36 -3.80
CA SER A 14 -21.10 5.66 -4.44
C SER A 14 -19.95 5.84 -5.44
N GLN A 15 -20.12 6.76 -6.40
CA GLN A 15 -19.05 7.07 -7.36
C GLN A 15 -17.76 7.52 -6.62
N ARG A 16 -17.89 8.33 -5.57
CA ARG A 16 -16.75 8.77 -4.75
C ARG A 16 -16.01 7.61 -4.08
N GLN A 17 -16.74 6.60 -3.60
CA GLN A 17 -16.11 5.39 -3.04
C GLN A 17 -15.37 4.59 -4.11
N ILE A 18 -15.95 4.46 -5.30
CA ILE A 18 -15.31 3.80 -6.45
C ILE A 18 -14.02 4.55 -6.84
N ASP A 19 -14.09 5.87 -6.97
CA ASP A 19 -12.94 6.70 -7.38
C ASP A 19 -11.79 6.62 -6.37
N VAL A 20 -12.08 6.69 -5.08
CA VAL A 20 -11.06 6.59 -4.01
C VAL A 20 -10.52 5.17 -3.90
N TRP A 21 -11.35 4.15 -4.10
CA TRP A 21 -10.91 2.76 -4.12
C TRP A 21 -9.91 2.50 -5.27
N ASN A 22 -10.24 3.01 -6.47
CA ASN A 22 -9.35 2.89 -7.63
C ASN A 22 -8.03 3.65 -7.42
N LEU A 23 -8.08 4.83 -6.80
CA LEU A 23 -6.90 5.61 -6.46
C LEU A 23 -6.01 4.86 -5.45
N GLU A 24 -6.60 4.18 -4.48
CA GLU A 24 -5.88 3.35 -3.52
C GLU A 24 -5.18 2.17 -4.20
N LEU A 25 -5.85 1.49 -5.14
CA LEU A 25 -5.24 0.43 -5.95
C LEU A 25 -4.08 0.97 -6.80
N GLU A 26 -4.23 2.17 -7.37
CA GLU A 26 -3.16 2.84 -8.12
C GLU A 26 -1.95 3.13 -7.22
N ALA A 27 -2.19 3.60 -5.99
CA ALA A 27 -1.13 3.86 -5.01
C ALA A 27 -0.41 2.57 -4.59
N GLN A 28 -1.15 1.48 -4.33
CA GLN A 28 -0.60 0.17 -4.03
C GLN A 28 0.28 -0.36 -5.18
N ASN A 29 -0.20 -0.22 -6.42
CA ASN A 29 0.54 -0.63 -7.62
C ASN A 29 1.80 0.23 -7.85
N ALA A 30 1.73 1.53 -7.61
CA ALA A 30 2.88 2.44 -7.71
C ALA A 30 3.96 2.08 -6.68
N ALA A 31 3.57 1.78 -5.44
CA ALA A 31 4.48 1.28 -4.41
C ALA A 31 5.18 -0.01 -4.85
N PHE A 32 4.41 -1.00 -5.32
CA PHE A 32 4.95 -2.26 -5.81
C PHE A 32 5.96 -2.08 -6.96
N ALA A 33 5.60 -1.26 -7.94
CA ALA A 33 6.46 -0.97 -9.11
C ALA A 33 7.77 -0.24 -8.74
N ALA A 34 7.80 0.46 -7.61
CA ALA A 34 8.98 1.15 -7.10
C ALA A 34 9.98 0.23 -6.39
N ILE A 35 9.60 -1.01 -6.08
CA ILE A 35 10.47 -1.99 -5.41
C ILE A 35 11.52 -2.47 -6.40
N LYS A 36 12.78 -2.10 -6.13
CA LYS A 36 13.95 -2.56 -6.89
C LYS A 36 15.05 -2.93 -5.92
N ILE A 37 15.75 -4.04 -6.17
CA ILE A 37 16.89 -4.48 -5.35
C ILE A 37 17.93 -3.35 -5.29
N GLY A 38 18.37 -3.02 -4.09
CA GLY A 38 19.34 -1.95 -3.82
C GLY A 38 18.71 -0.54 -3.67
N ALA A 39 17.46 -0.33 -4.07
CA ALA A 39 16.78 0.95 -3.84
C ALA A 39 16.46 1.11 -2.33
N PRO A 40 16.48 2.33 -1.78
CA PRO A 40 16.11 2.55 -0.38
C PRO A 40 14.61 2.37 -0.15
N CYS A 41 14.23 1.82 1.00
CA CYS A 41 12.83 1.57 1.36
C CYS A 41 11.92 2.81 1.22
N GLU A 42 12.44 4.01 1.46
CA GLU A 42 11.65 5.25 1.35
C GLU A 42 11.08 5.53 -0.05
N VAL A 43 11.70 5.00 -1.13
CA VAL A 43 11.19 5.23 -2.49
C VAL A 43 9.84 4.56 -2.72
N VAL A 44 9.57 3.47 -2.02
CA VAL A 44 8.30 2.75 -2.07
C VAL A 44 7.19 3.59 -1.43
N ASP A 45 7.45 4.16 -0.25
CA ASP A 45 6.54 5.09 0.42
C ASP A 45 6.31 6.35 -0.42
N ALA A 46 7.37 6.91 -0.99
CA ALA A 46 7.28 8.09 -1.85
C ALA A 46 6.42 7.85 -3.10
N ALA A 47 6.50 6.67 -3.70
CA ALA A 47 5.73 6.32 -4.89
C ALA A 47 4.22 6.26 -4.61
N ALA A 48 3.81 5.58 -3.53
CA ALA A 48 2.40 5.54 -3.12
C ALA A 48 1.88 6.95 -2.80
N ARG A 49 2.64 7.74 -2.03
CA ARG A 49 2.26 9.11 -1.66
C ARG A 49 2.11 10.02 -2.85
N ALA A 50 3.00 9.92 -3.84
CA ALA A 50 2.94 10.75 -5.05
C ALA A 50 1.61 10.58 -5.80
N VAL A 51 1.07 9.37 -5.87
CA VAL A 51 -0.24 9.08 -6.48
C VAL A 51 -1.36 9.78 -5.69
N ILE A 52 -1.38 9.59 -4.38
CA ILE A 52 -2.40 10.12 -3.48
C ILE A 52 -2.37 11.67 -3.46
N GLU A 53 -1.18 12.26 -3.37
CA GLU A 53 -0.99 13.71 -3.36
C GLU A 53 -1.36 14.36 -4.71
N LYS A 54 -1.05 13.71 -5.82
CA LYS A 54 -1.45 14.17 -7.17
C LYS A 54 -2.97 14.24 -7.33
N ALA A 55 -3.71 13.39 -6.64
CA ALA A 55 -5.17 13.40 -6.61
C ALA A 55 -5.75 14.48 -5.66
N GLY A 56 -4.92 15.30 -5.03
CA GLY A 56 -5.33 16.43 -4.18
C GLY A 56 -5.43 16.13 -2.68
N PHE A 57 -5.02 14.93 -2.25
CA PHE A 57 -4.94 14.60 -0.83
C PHE A 57 -3.70 15.22 -0.18
N LYS A 58 -3.72 15.33 1.17
CA LYS A 58 -2.64 15.97 1.91
C LYS A 58 -1.39 15.11 1.98
N SER A 59 -0.25 15.78 1.99
CA SER A 59 1.09 15.20 2.15
C SER A 59 1.52 15.10 3.62
N ASN A 60 2.70 14.52 3.84
CA ASN A 60 3.37 14.49 5.15
C ASN A 60 2.51 13.91 6.28
N TYR A 61 1.88 12.75 6.04
CA TYR A 61 1.07 12.03 7.03
C TYR A 61 -0.16 12.79 7.54
N LYS A 62 -0.60 13.82 6.82
CA LYS A 62 -1.78 14.62 7.18
C LYS A 62 -3.05 14.05 6.55
N LEU A 63 -4.17 14.27 7.24
CA LEU A 63 -5.51 13.91 6.77
C LEU A 63 -6.22 15.12 6.10
N PRO A 64 -7.10 14.88 5.13
CA PRO A 64 -7.33 13.62 4.44
C PRO A 64 -6.15 13.18 3.58
N GLY A 65 -5.81 11.88 3.59
CA GLY A 65 -4.65 11.34 2.88
C GLY A 65 -4.14 10.04 3.48
N LEU A 66 -2.85 9.74 3.28
CA LEU A 66 -2.15 8.57 3.84
C LEU A 66 -1.47 8.93 5.17
N PRO A 67 -2.06 8.55 6.34
CA PRO A 67 -1.60 9.01 7.65
C PRO A 67 -0.47 8.17 8.26
N HIS A 68 -0.10 7.06 7.66
CA HIS A 68 0.93 6.13 8.18
C HIS A 68 1.91 5.69 7.09
N ARG A 69 2.92 4.89 7.43
CA ARG A 69 3.86 4.25 6.50
C ARG A 69 3.11 3.42 5.45
N THR A 70 3.68 3.28 4.26
CA THR A 70 3.07 2.49 3.16
C THR A 70 3.14 0.99 3.41
N GLY A 71 4.07 0.52 4.25
CA GLY A 71 4.18 -0.88 4.60
C GLY A 71 5.25 -1.13 5.64
N HIS A 72 5.34 -2.36 6.11
CA HIS A 72 6.29 -2.83 7.12
C HIS A 72 6.81 -4.21 6.78
N GLY A 73 7.96 -4.57 7.38
CA GLY A 73 8.47 -5.93 7.32
C GLY A 73 7.50 -6.92 7.96
N ILE A 74 7.45 -8.13 7.43
CA ILE A 74 6.62 -9.24 7.93
C ILE A 74 7.39 -10.54 7.78
N GLY A 75 7.17 -11.47 8.72
CA GLY A 75 7.84 -12.77 8.74
C GLY A 75 7.26 -13.69 9.79
N LEU A 76 8.02 -14.04 10.80
CA LEU A 76 7.56 -14.81 11.95
C LEU A 76 6.52 -14.03 12.75
N GLU A 77 6.68 -12.70 12.80
CA GLU A 77 5.70 -11.79 13.40
C GLU A 77 5.04 -10.92 12.35
N GLY A 78 3.85 -10.39 12.67
CA GLY A 78 3.09 -9.52 11.77
C GLY A 78 3.81 -8.21 11.46
N HIS A 79 4.56 -7.66 12.43
CA HIS A 79 5.37 -6.45 12.24
C HIS A 79 6.82 -6.75 12.58
N GLU A 80 7.67 -6.66 11.56
CA GLU A 80 9.12 -6.80 11.69
C GLU A 80 9.84 -5.57 11.10
N TRP A 81 11.11 -5.43 11.41
CA TRP A 81 12.00 -4.49 10.74
C TRP A 81 12.20 -4.99 9.29
N THR A 82 12.24 -4.15 8.23
CA THR A 82 12.21 -2.69 8.26
C THR A 82 10.90 -2.16 7.63
N ASN A 83 10.80 -0.83 7.33
CA ASN A 83 9.52 -0.23 6.90
C ASN A 83 9.65 0.53 5.58
N PHE A 84 8.59 0.54 4.79
CA PHE A 84 8.38 1.49 3.69
C PHE A 84 7.87 2.82 4.26
N VAL A 85 8.81 3.69 4.63
CA VAL A 85 8.52 4.96 5.30
C VAL A 85 9.54 6.02 4.90
N LYS A 86 9.10 7.27 4.83
CA LYS A 86 9.96 8.43 4.55
C LYS A 86 11.19 8.46 5.47
N GLY A 87 12.36 8.67 4.86
CA GLY A 87 13.64 8.74 5.58
C GLY A 87 14.33 7.38 5.79
N ASN A 88 13.67 6.27 5.49
CA ASN A 88 14.30 4.96 5.61
C ASN A 88 15.19 4.65 4.41
N LYS A 89 16.49 4.69 4.63
CA LYS A 89 17.54 4.46 3.61
C LYS A 89 17.98 3.01 3.49
N THR A 90 17.39 2.08 4.24
CA THR A 90 17.72 0.65 4.15
C THR A 90 17.53 0.16 2.72
N PRO A 91 18.58 -0.43 2.10
CA PRO A 91 18.45 -0.96 0.75
C PRO A 91 17.58 -2.22 0.72
N LEU A 92 16.72 -2.31 -0.27
CA LEU A 92 15.92 -3.50 -0.53
C LEU A 92 16.81 -4.65 -1.00
N ALA A 93 16.58 -5.85 -0.47
CA ALA A 93 17.36 -7.04 -0.77
C ALA A 93 16.47 -8.27 -1.01
N VAL A 94 17.02 -9.23 -1.73
CA VAL A 94 16.39 -10.54 -1.93
C VAL A 94 16.12 -11.22 -0.59
N GLY A 95 14.96 -11.84 -0.45
CA GLY A 95 14.50 -12.52 0.76
C GLY A 95 13.72 -11.62 1.73
N MET A 96 13.72 -10.31 1.55
CA MET A 96 12.88 -9.42 2.36
C MET A 96 11.40 -9.62 2.03
N CYS A 97 10.56 -9.60 3.08
CA CYS A 97 9.10 -9.66 2.97
C CYS A 97 8.49 -8.40 3.60
N PHE A 98 7.44 -7.87 2.97
CA PHE A 98 6.76 -6.65 3.42
C PHE A 98 5.25 -6.75 3.23
N SER A 99 4.50 -5.99 4.04
CA SER A 99 3.17 -5.53 3.66
C SER A 99 3.28 -4.39 2.64
N ASN A 100 2.27 -4.26 1.78
CA ASN A 100 2.06 -3.08 0.92
C ASN A 100 0.62 -2.65 1.11
N GLU A 101 0.42 -1.63 1.95
CA GLU A 101 -0.86 -1.26 2.56
C GLU A 101 -1.11 0.25 2.60
N PRO A 102 -0.95 0.98 1.52
CA PRO A 102 -1.32 2.38 1.55
C PRO A 102 -2.79 2.51 1.98
N THR A 103 -3.15 3.65 2.52
CA THR A 103 -4.52 3.91 3.01
C THR A 103 -4.89 5.33 2.69
N ILE A 104 -6.09 5.53 2.18
CA ILE A 104 -6.67 6.86 2.03
C ILE A 104 -7.76 7.03 3.09
N SER A 105 -7.50 7.89 4.07
CA SER A 105 -8.46 8.20 5.14
C SER A 105 -9.04 9.60 4.94
N ILE A 106 -10.36 9.70 4.95
CA ILE A 106 -11.12 10.94 4.76
C ILE A 106 -12.00 11.15 5.99
N PRO A 107 -11.54 11.95 6.99
CA PRO A 107 -12.29 12.15 8.24
C PRO A 107 -13.72 12.59 8.00
N GLY A 108 -14.67 11.94 8.70
CA GLY A 108 -16.10 12.22 8.57
C GLY A 108 -16.79 11.59 7.35
N GLU A 109 -16.04 10.91 6.47
CA GLU A 109 -16.60 10.21 5.32
C GLU A 109 -16.32 8.70 5.39
N PHE A 110 -15.13 8.26 4.99
CA PHE A 110 -14.70 6.85 4.99
C PHE A 110 -13.18 6.74 4.85
N GLY A 111 -12.68 5.51 4.98
CA GLY A 111 -11.31 5.15 4.64
C GLY A 111 -11.27 3.91 3.77
N ILE A 112 -10.26 3.81 2.93
CA ILE A 112 -10.01 2.64 2.07
C ILE A 112 -8.57 2.19 2.26
N ARG A 113 -8.39 0.88 2.50
CA ARG A 113 -7.12 0.19 2.49
C ARG A 113 -7.21 -1.05 1.63
N LEU A 114 -6.21 -1.22 0.78
CA LEU A 114 -5.91 -2.47 0.10
C LEU A 114 -4.52 -2.91 0.55
N GLU A 115 -4.41 -4.16 1.00
CA GLU A 115 -3.18 -4.67 1.59
C GLU A 115 -2.90 -6.08 1.12
N ASP A 116 -1.68 -6.28 0.67
CA ASP A 116 -1.13 -7.56 0.31
C ASP A 116 0.30 -7.68 0.82
N CYS A 117 0.69 -8.91 1.20
CA CYS A 117 2.08 -9.22 1.50
C CYS A 117 2.85 -9.59 0.24
N LEU A 118 4.10 -9.15 0.18
CA LEU A 118 5.02 -9.43 -0.91
C LEU A 118 6.37 -9.93 -0.41
N TYR A 119 7.11 -10.59 -1.29
CA TYR A 119 8.51 -10.93 -1.08
C TYR A 119 9.36 -10.46 -2.26
N ILE A 120 10.66 -10.26 -2.03
CA ILE A 120 11.62 -9.86 -3.06
C ILE A 120 12.45 -11.07 -3.46
N ALA A 121 12.29 -11.52 -4.71
CA ALA A 121 13.10 -12.55 -5.34
C ALA A 121 14.23 -11.93 -6.17
N GLU A 122 15.08 -12.75 -6.78
CA GLU A 122 16.20 -12.27 -7.64
C GLU A 122 15.71 -11.47 -8.86
N ASP A 123 14.52 -11.78 -9.38
CA ASP A 123 13.87 -11.12 -10.51
C ASP A 123 12.97 -9.94 -10.11
N GLY A 124 12.84 -9.66 -8.80
CA GLY A 124 12.07 -8.53 -8.27
C GLY A 124 10.97 -8.93 -7.28
N PRO A 125 10.00 -8.03 -7.05
CA PRO A 125 8.93 -8.27 -6.08
C PRO A 125 7.83 -9.19 -6.63
N HIS A 126 7.27 -10.02 -5.73
CA HIS A 126 6.14 -10.90 -6.00
C HIS A 126 5.14 -10.82 -4.85
N TYR A 127 3.85 -10.80 -5.15
CA TYR A 127 2.81 -10.94 -4.14
C TYR A 127 2.62 -12.41 -3.75
N PHE A 128 2.33 -12.66 -2.47
CA PHE A 128 1.94 -14.00 -1.99
C PHE A 128 0.51 -14.37 -2.36
N SER A 129 -0.35 -13.37 -2.55
CA SER A 129 -1.79 -13.54 -2.82
C SER A 129 -2.23 -12.73 -4.03
N LYS A 130 -3.43 -13.02 -4.52
CA LYS A 130 -4.06 -12.21 -5.57
C LYS A 130 -4.54 -10.89 -4.98
N GLN A 131 -4.24 -9.79 -5.68
CA GLN A 131 -4.77 -8.48 -5.35
C GLN A 131 -6.28 -8.39 -5.59
N SER A 132 -6.91 -7.39 -4.97
CA SER A 132 -8.28 -6.99 -5.32
C SER A 132 -8.35 -6.53 -6.77
N ILE A 133 -9.43 -6.90 -7.46
CA ILE A 133 -9.65 -6.54 -8.87
C ILE A 133 -10.44 -5.24 -8.98
N SER A 134 -11.52 -5.13 -8.22
CA SER A 134 -12.39 -3.95 -8.17
C SER A 134 -13.10 -3.87 -6.83
N ILE A 135 -13.77 -2.76 -6.57
CA ILE A 135 -14.59 -2.59 -5.36
C ILE A 135 -15.75 -3.59 -5.31
N GLU A 136 -16.23 -4.08 -6.45
CA GLU A 136 -17.26 -5.10 -6.57
C GLU A 136 -16.70 -6.53 -6.48
N GLN A 137 -15.40 -6.70 -6.74
CA GLN A 137 -14.69 -7.99 -6.68
C GLN A 137 -13.43 -7.85 -5.81
N PRO A 138 -13.61 -7.57 -4.52
CA PRO A 138 -12.47 -7.25 -3.63
C PRO A 138 -11.59 -8.45 -3.28
N PHE A 139 -12.07 -9.67 -3.52
CA PHE A 139 -11.32 -10.89 -3.18
C PHE A 139 -10.60 -11.55 -4.36
N GLY A 140 -10.63 -10.95 -5.54
CA GLY A 140 -9.92 -11.43 -6.74
C GLY A 140 -10.67 -12.50 -7.55
#